data_756c4015089f1b93f64a9260f686e293
#
_entry.id   756c4015089f1b93f64a9260f686e293
#
_cell.length_a   1.000
_cell.length_b   1.000
_cell.length_c   1.000
_cell.angle_alpha   90.00
_cell.angle_beta   90.00
_cell.angle_gamma   90.00
#
_symmetry.space_group_name_H-M   'P 1'
#
loop_
_entity.id
_entity.type
_entity.pdbx_description
1 polymer ?
#
loop_
_entity_poly.entity_id
_entity_poly.type
_entity_poly.pdbx_seq_one_letter_code
_entity_poly.pdbx_strand_id
1 'polypeptide(L)'
;MAKYEVEVWSKDNKPMGDIFHLCENMRWSKTRNDADMLSFDVDLTRYEEYIKAMGFGDNPKSFMEVGRNDIRVKRNGRYIVGTNIIKFGYKGSSSAVKMSVNASGYLNYYKKRYVTVNYSNKPQQDIMWGVIDTCNKMAGGDYGVRRGRHTGATVLRDRNQERKEVKSFLQQLSQVSKGCDFEITPDKLFNTYEAQGYYRPDMRLEYPGDIASFSFDRSVENVANVVYGIGSGNGEDAVQTKVEDATSQQAIYRREMIASYNSVTEIGTLTQNATAVLHYSKDPIELPSITVENGALDLSDVGVGDTIYIKLNGNKSLQHIDGYYRIESISVSVDNNGWESVELTFDDIDINDIISKQEAV
;
A
#
# COMPACT_ATOMS: atom_id res chain seq x y z
N MET A 1 8.88 24.45 3.64
CA MET A 1 8.06 24.33 2.43
C MET A 1 8.79 23.41 1.47
N ALA A 2 8.15 22.34 1.05
CA ALA A 2 8.77 21.39 0.13
C ALA A 2 8.66 21.87 -1.33
N LYS A 3 9.68 21.58 -2.13
CA LYS A 3 9.65 21.81 -3.57
C LYS A 3 9.09 20.58 -4.27
N TYR A 4 7.96 20.78 -4.97
CA TYR A 4 7.31 19.73 -5.75
C TYR A 4 7.55 19.90 -7.26
N GLU A 5 7.64 18.79 -7.97
CA GLU A 5 7.57 18.66 -9.41
C GLU A 5 6.59 17.53 -9.73
N VAL A 6 5.68 17.76 -10.67
CA VAL A 6 4.69 16.77 -11.13
C VAL A 6 4.93 16.53 -12.61
N GLU A 7 5.69 15.50 -12.90
CA GLU A 7 6.15 15.21 -14.26
C GLU A 7 5.20 14.26 -14.98
N VAL A 8 4.76 14.65 -16.17
CA VAL A 8 4.06 13.76 -17.10
C VAL A 8 5.07 12.99 -17.93
N TRP A 9 4.89 11.67 -18.01
CA TRP A 9 5.77 10.75 -18.73
C TRP A 9 5.02 10.03 -19.86
N SER A 10 5.67 9.88 -20.99
CA SER A 10 5.12 9.13 -22.12
C SER A 10 5.12 7.63 -21.86
N LYS A 11 4.36 6.88 -22.67
CA LYS A 11 4.37 5.41 -22.67
C LYS A 11 5.78 4.83 -22.86
N ASP A 12 6.65 5.54 -23.58
CA ASP A 12 8.03 5.11 -23.83
C ASP A 12 9.00 5.52 -22.71
N ASN A 13 8.46 5.85 -21.55
CA ASN A 13 9.21 6.23 -20.35
C ASN A 13 10.12 7.47 -20.56
N LYS A 14 9.60 8.50 -21.26
CA LYS A 14 10.28 9.78 -21.47
C LYS A 14 9.51 10.91 -20.79
N PRO A 15 10.19 11.84 -20.10
CA PRO A 15 9.52 13.00 -19.50
C PRO A 15 8.99 13.92 -20.61
N MET A 16 7.79 14.45 -20.41
CA MET A 16 7.10 15.33 -21.34
C MET A 16 6.99 16.76 -20.82
N GLY A 17 6.94 16.96 -19.51
CA GLY A 17 6.87 18.29 -18.88
C GLY A 17 6.50 18.21 -17.40
N ASP A 18 6.72 19.30 -16.68
CA ASP A 18 6.32 19.49 -15.28
C ASP A 18 5.07 20.38 -15.23
N ILE A 19 4.04 19.89 -14.58
CA ILE A 19 2.73 20.54 -14.47
C ILE A 19 2.37 20.97 -13.04
N PHE A 20 3.31 20.92 -12.09
CA PHE A 20 3.00 21.25 -10.70
C PHE A 20 2.32 22.63 -10.56
N HIS A 21 2.78 23.62 -11.32
CA HIS A 21 2.23 24.99 -11.32
C HIS A 21 0.76 25.09 -11.81
N LEU A 22 0.23 24.02 -12.43
CA LEU A 22 -1.18 23.90 -12.84
C LEU A 22 -2.00 23.11 -11.84
N CYS A 23 -1.35 22.34 -10.94
CA CYS A 23 -2.04 21.45 -9.99
C CYS A 23 -2.68 22.26 -8.86
N GLU A 24 -3.93 21.94 -8.57
CA GLU A 24 -4.68 22.43 -7.41
C GLU A 24 -5.14 21.23 -6.60
N ASN A 25 -5.25 21.38 -5.27
CA ASN A 25 -5.75 20.32 -4.37
C ASN A 25 -5.00 18.99 -4.54
N MET A 26 -3.69 19.03 -4.73
CA MET A 26 -2.90 17.83 -4.93
C MET A 26 -2.90 16.97 -3.67
N ARG A 27 -3.16 15.67 -3.86
CA ARG A 27 -3.06 14.65 -2.81
C ARG A 27 -2.33 13.44 -3.35
N TRP A 28 -1.42 12.92 -2.56
CA TRP A 28 -0.77 11.66 -2.85
C TRP A 28 -0.76 10.76 -1.62
N SER A 29 -0.76 9.46 -1.83
CA SER A 29 -0.60 8.50 -0.74
C SER A 29 0.26 7.32 -1.17
N LYS A 30 0.99 6.79 -0.21
CA LYS A 30 1.69 5.51 -0.30
C LYS A 30 1.08 4.55 0.70
N THR A 31 0.89 3.30 0.28
CA THR A 31 0.35 2.25 1.14
C THR A 31 1.21 1.01 0.98
N ARG A 32 1.57 0.39 2.07
CA ARG A 32 2.37 -0.83 2.10
C ARG A 32 1.64 -1.96 1.35
N ASN A 33 2.36 -2.66 0.48
CA ASN A 33 1.83 -3.78 -0.30
C ASN A 33 0.61 -3.44 -1.18
N ASP A 34 0.37 -2.16 -1.46
CA ASP A 34 -0.70 -1.73 -2.37
C ASP A 34 -0.21 -0.67 -3.36
N ALA A 35 -1.11 -0.23 -4.24
CA ALA A 35 -0.84 0.80 -5.22
C ALA A 35 -0.91 2.19 -4.58
N ASP A 36 0.12 2.99 -4.81
CA ASP A 36 0.11 4.42 -4.50
C ASP A 36 -1.06 5.13 -5.20
N MET A 37 -1.46 6.28 -4.67
CA MET A 37 -2.51 7.11 -5.27
C MET A 37 -2.00 8.52 -5.48
N LEU A 38 -2.48 9.17 -6.54
CA LEU A 38 -2.27 10.57 -6.81
C LEU A 38 -3.56 11.17 -7.38
N SER A 39 -3.93 12.33 -6.87
CA SER A 39 -5.03 13.12 -7.42
C SER A 39 -4.72 14.61 -7.37
N PHE A 40 -5.21 15.35 -8.35
CA PHE A 40 -5.16 16.81 -8.38
C PHE A 40 -6.19 17.36 -9.36
N ASP A 41 -6.50 18.62 -9.23
CA ASP A 41 -7.33 19.34 -10.18
C ASP A 41 -6.46 20.29 -11.03
N VAL A 42 -6.87 20.52 -12.27
CA VAL A 42 -6.29 21.56 -13.14
C VAL A 42 -7.40 22.39 -13.77
N ASP A 43 -7.18 23.69 -13.90
CA ASP A 43 -8.01 24.54 -14.75
C ASP A 43 -7.79 24.17 -16.21
N LEU A 44 -8.86 23.84 -16.95
CA LEU A 44 -8.77 23.29 -18.30
C LEU A 44 -8.22 24.32 -19.29
N THR A 45 -8.57 25.62 -19.14
CA THR A 45 -8.09 26.67 -20.00
C THR A 45 -6.56 26.84 -19.85
N ARG A 46 -6.09 26.94 -18.62
CA ARG A 46 -4.65 27.03 -18.33
C ARG A 46 -3.90 25.79 -18.81
N TYR A 47 -4.49 24.63 -18.70
CA TYR A 47 -3.90 23.38 -19.18
C TYR A 47 -3.76 23.39 -20.71
N GLU A 48 -4.81 23.79 -21.45
CA GLU A 48 -4.77 23.86 -22.90
C GLU A 48 -3.76 24.90 -23.42
N GLU A 49 -3.67 26.06 -22.76
CA GLU A 49 -2.63 27.06 -23.05
C GLU A 49 -1.22 26.53 -22.85
N TYR A 50 -0.99 25.82 -21.74
CA TYR A 50 0.29 25.22 -21.43
C TYR A 50 0.72 24.18 -22.46
N ILE A 51 -0.14 23.21 -22.80
CA ILE A 51 0.22 22.17 -23.78
C ILE A 51 0.48 22.73 -25.16
N LYS A 52 -0.25 23.77 -25.56
CA LYS A 52 0.00 24.50 -26.80
C LYS A 52 1.35 25.20 -26.79
N ALA A 53 1.71 25.88 -25.70
CA ALA A 53 3.01 26.51 -25.52
C ALA A 53 4.18 25.49 -25.54
N MET A 54 3.94 24.28 -25.03
CA MET A 54 4.90 23.17 -25.04
C MET A 54 4.99 22.44 -26.40
N GLY A 55 4.22 22.85 -27.40
CA GLY A 55 4.28 22.30 -28.76
C GLY A 55 3.46 21.02 -28.98
N PHE A 56 2.57 20.66 -28.04
CA PHE A 56 1.69 19.49 -28.17
C PHE A 56 0.43 19.77 -29.00
N GLY A 57 0.26 21.01 -29.51
CA GLY A 57 -0.88 21.44 -30.33
C GLY A 57 -2.16 21.65 -29.51
N ASP A 58 -3.31 21.62 -30.21
CA ASP A 58 -4.62 21.90 -29.60
C ASP A 58 -5.33 20.63 -29.11
N ASN A 59 -4.68 19.46 -29.11
CA ASN A 59 -5.27 18.21 -28.63
C ASN A 59 -4.78 17.87 -27.21
N PRO A 60 -5.60 18.05 -26.17
CA PRO A 60 -5.22 17.74 -24.78
C PRO A 60 -4.71 16.30 -24.57
N LYS A 61 -5.22 15.36 -25.36
CA LYS A 61 -4.83 13.94 -25.29
C LYS A 61 -3.41 13.67 -25.79
N SER A 62 -2.80 14.61 -26.51
CA SER A 62 -1.42 14.46 -26.96
C SER A 62 -0.42 14.51 -25.81
N PHE A 63 -0.76 15.20 -24.71
CA PHE A 63 0.07 15.37 -23.53
C PHE A 63 -0.34 14.42 -22.38
N MET A 64 -1.62 14.38 -22.00
CA MET A 64 -2.13 13.43 -20.99
C MET A 64 -3.30 12.62 -21.54
N GLU A 65 -3.24 11.30 -21.37
CA GLU A 65 -4.33 10.37 -21.73
C GLU A 65 -4.42 9.21 -20.73
N VAL A 66 -5.64 8.82 -20.40
CA VAL A 66 -5.95 7.71 -19.49
C VAL A 66 -5.32 6.40 -19.97
N GLY A 67 -4.66 5.69 -19.05
CA GLY A 67 -4.05 4.39 -19.32
C GLY A 67 -2.76 4.45 -20.17
N ARG A 68 -2.40 5.64 -20.72
CA ARG A 68 -1.24 5.81 -21.57
C ARG A 68 -0.07 6.52 -20.87
N ASN A 69 -0.37 7.58 -20.15
CA ASN A 69 0.66 8.41 -19.55
C ASN A 69 0.82 8.10 -18.06
N ASP A 70 2.07 8.15 -17.62
CA ASP A 70 2.43 8.09 -16.23
C ASP A 70 2.61 9.50 -15.66
N ILE A 71 2.41 9.62 -14.36
CA ILE A 71 2.75 10.82 -13.60
C ILE A 71 3.70 10.41 -12.49
N ARG A 72 4.82 11.11 -12.40
CA ARG A 72 5.79 10.96 -11.33
C ARG A 72 5.91 12.25 -10.54
N VAL A 73 5.84 12.10 -9.22
CA VAL A 73 5.96 13.24 -8.30
C VAL A 73 7.34 13.22 -7.67
N LYS A 74 8.03 14.36 -7.75
CA LYS A 74 9.23 14.63 -6.97
C LYS A 74 8.91 15.55 -5.81
N ARG A 75 9.56 15.30 -4.70
CA ARG A 75 9.63 16.17 -3.52
C ARG A 75 11.09 16.42 -3.20
N ASN A 76 11.49 17.69 -3.18
CA ASN A 76 12.89 18.09 -2.96
C ASN A 76 13.88 17.35 -3.88
N GLY A 77 13.51 17.17 -5.17
CA GLY A 77 14.33 16.53 -6.19
C GLY A 77 14.35 14.99 -6.16
N ARG A 78 13.66 14.33 -5.21
CA ARG A 78 13.57 12.86 -5.15
C ARG A 78 12.18 12.39 -5.58
N TYR A 79 12.11 11.36 -6.42
CA TYR A 79 10.84 10.71 -6.76
C TYR A 79 10.24 10.04 -5.53
N ILE A 80 8.99 10.40 -5.22
CA ILE A 80 8.23 9.84 -4.09
C ILE A 80 7.08 8.95 -4.54
N VAL A 81 6.41 9.29 -5.66
CA VAL A 81 5.25 8.57 -6.19
C VAL A 81 5.41 8.40 -7.70
N GLY A 82 5.08 7.20 -8.19
CA GLY A 82 5.00 6.88 -9.60
C GLY A 82 3.68 6.19 -9.92
N THR A 83 2.88 6.81 -10.80
CA THR A 83 1.51 6.40 -11.07
C THR A 83 1.20 6.42 -12.57
N ASN A 84 0.12 5.72 -12.94
CA ASN A 84 -0.51 5.83 -14.26
C ASN A 84 -1.87 6.51 -14.15
N ILE A 85 -2.21 7.37 -15.10
CA ILE A 85 -3.51 8.06 -15.15
C ILE A 85 -4.61 7.04 -15.38
N ILE A 86 -5.55 6.93 -14.43
CA ILE A 86 -6.65 5.96 -14.50
C ILE A 86 -8.01 6.61 -14.81
N LYS A 87 -8.14 7.91 -14.54
CA LYS A 87 -9.43 8.60 -14.73
C LYS A 87 -9.25 10.11 -14.84
N PHE A 88 -10.01 10.72 -15.75
CA PHE A 88 -10.33 12.13 -15.74
C PHE A 88 -11.78 12.36 -15.32
N GLY A 89 -11.99 13.38 -14.48
CA GLY A 89 -13.31 13.91 -14.17
C GLY A 89 -13.38 15.37 -14.62
N TYR A 90 -14.50 15.80 -15.18
CA TYR A 90 -14.67 17.18 -15.60
C TYR A 90 -15.82 17.82 -14.81
N LYS A 91 -15.59 19.01 -14.26
CA LYS A 91 -16.59 19.82 -13.57
C LYS A 91 -16.56 21.22 -14.15
N GLY A 92 -17.70 21.71 -14.60
CA GLY A 92 -17.83 23.02 -15.23
C GLY A 92 -18.86 23.89 -14.55
N SER A 93 -18.60 25.20 -14.56
CA SER A 93 -19.56 26.28 -14.26
C SER A 93 -19.52 27.29 -15.40
N SER A 94 -20.32 28.34 -15.32
CA SER A 94 -20.30 29.43 -16.32
C SER A 94 -18.98 30.21 -16.36
N SER A 95 -18.13 30.07 -15.34
CA SER A 95 -16.88 30.84 -15.20
C SER A 95 -15.60 30.01 -15.38
N ALA A 96 -15.64 28.69 -15.18
CA ALA A 96 -14.45 27.84 -15.28
C ALA A 96 -14.81 26.36 -15.49
N VAL A 97 -13.94 25.64 -16.15
CA VAL A 97 -13.99 24.18 -16.25
C VAL A 97 -12.71 23.61 -15.62
N LYS A 98 -12.89 22.71 -14.66
CA LYS A 98 -11.79 21.99 -14.01
C LYS A 98 -11.77 20.53 -14.45
N MET A 99 -10.58 20.01 -14.67
CA MET A 99 -10.31 18.60 -14.90
C MET A 99 -9.66 18.00 -13.65
N SER A 100 -10.34 17.05 -13.02
CA SER A 100 -9.76 16.24 -11.92
C SER A 100 -9.01 15.06 -12.52
N VAL A 101 -7.73 14.95 -12.19
CA VAL A 101 -6.84 13.85 -12.60
C VAL A 101 -6.72 12.87 -11.44
N ASN A 102 -7.00 11.59 -11.71
CA ASN A 102 -6.77 10.51 -10.76
C ASN A 102 -5.81 9.50 -11.38
N ALA A 103 -4.77 9.18 -10.63
CA ALA A 103 -3.73 8.24 -11.05
C ALA A 103 -3.46 7.23 -9.94
N SER A 104 -3.08 6.02 -10.32
CA SER A 104 -2.79 4.93 -9.40
C SER A 104 -1.41 4.33 -9.67
N GLY A 105 -0.74 3.91 -8.60
CA GLY A 105 0.59 3.29 -8.64
C GLY A 105 0.67 2.09 -9.57
N TYR A 106 1.88 1.76 -9.98
CA TYR A 106 2.14 0.77 -11.02
C TYR A 106 1.65 -0.65 -10.69
N LEU A 107 1.42 -0.97 -9.42
CA LEU A 107 0.79 -2.24 -9.05
C LEU A 107 -0.61 -2.38 -9.66
N ASN A 108 -1.30 -1.26 -9.91
CA ASN A 108 -2.63 -1.27 -10.53
C ASN A 108 -2.62 -1.77 -11.99
N TYR A 109 -1.47 -1.80 -12.68
CA TYR A 109 -1.33 -2.43 -14.00
C TYR A 109 -1.66 -3.92 -13.96
N TYR A 110 -1.44 -4.57 -12.81
CA TYR A 110 -1.61 -5.99 -12.61
C TYR A 110 -3.01 -6.36 -12.09
N LYS A 111 -3.86 -5.37 -11.83
CA LYS A 111 -5.29 -5.58 -11.62
C LYS A 111 -5.93 -6.05 -12.94
N LYS A 112 -6.75 -7.08 -12.87
CA LYS A 112 -7.35 -7.75 -14.05
C LYS A 112 -6.32 -8.38 -15.01
N ARG A 113 -5.10 -8.66 -14.54
CA ARG A 113 -4.13 -9.51 -15.22
C ARG A 113 -4.12 -10.87 -14.54
N TYR A 114 -4.21 -11.93 -15.32
CA TYR A 114 -4.38 -13.28 -14.82
C TYR A 114 -3.25 -14.16 -15.33
N VAL A 115 -2.65 -14.94 -14.45
CA VAL A 115 -1.59 -15.90 -14.75
C VAL A 115 -1.90 -17.25 -14.10
N THR A 116 -1.42 -18.34 -14.69
CA THR A 116 -1.35 -19.62 -14.01
C THR A 116 -0.05 -19.69 -13.25
N VAL A 117 -0.14 -20.00 -11.96
CA VAL A 117 0.98 -20.08 -11.03
C VAL A 117 1.25 -21.55 -10.76
N ASN A 118 2.45 -22.01 -11.08
CA ASN A 118 2.90 -23.39 -10.80
C ASN A 118 4.37 -23.35 -10.39
N TYR A 119 4.59 -23.28 -9.08
CA TYR A 119 5.92 -23.24 -8.48
C TYR A 119 6.00 -24.26 -7.36
N SER A 120 7.10 -25.01 -7.30
CA SER A 120 7.41 -25.92 -6.22
C SER A 120 8.80 -25.60 -5.64
N ASN A 121 8.88 -25.49 -4.32
CA ASN A 121 10.11 -25.24 -3.56
C ASN A 121 10.90 -24.02 -4.11
N LYS A 122 10.19 -22.91 -4.34
CA LYS A 122 10.78 -21.67 -4.89
C LYS A 122 10.79 -20.55 -3.84
N PRO A 123 11.85 -19.70 -3.84
CA PRO A 123 11.85 -18.47 -3.07
C PRO A 123 10.60 -17.62 -3.32
N GLN A 124 9.97 -17.14 -2.25
CA GLN A 124 8.74 -16.37 -2.35
C GLN A 124 8.91 -15.14 -3.27
N GLN A 125 10.00 -14.41 -3.15
CA GLN A 125 10.32 -13.25 -3.99
C GLN A 125 10.46 -13.63 -5.48
N ASP A 126 10.94 -14.84 -5.79
CA ASP A 126 11.03 -15.33 -7.17
C ASP A 126 9.65 -15.68 -7.73
N ILE A 127 8.75 -16.19 -6.90
CA ILE A 127 7.35 -16.43 -7.29
C ILE A 127 6.67 -15.10 -7.57
N MET A 128 6.84 -14.11 -6.69
CA MET A 128 6.26 -12.77 -6.86
C MET A 128 6.75 -12.08 -8.13
N TRP A 129 8.07 -12.13 -8.38
CA TRP A 129 8.61 -11.61 -9.63
C TRP A 129 8.14 -12.41 -10.85
N GLY A 130 8.07 -13.74 -10.75
CA GLY A 130 7.71 -14.62 -11.84
C GLY A 130 6.31 -14.34 -12.40
N VAL A 131 5.33 -13.96 -11.57
CA VAL A 131 3.99 -13.60 -12.05
C VAL A 131 3.98 -12.26 -12.78
N ILE A 132 4.79 -11.29 -12.32
CA ILE A 132 5.00 -10.01 -13.01
C ILE A 132 5.69 -10.22 -14.36
N ASP A 133 6.78 -10.97 -14.39
CA ASP A 133 7.55 -11.29 -15.59
C ASP A 133 6.71 -12.03 -16.64
N THR A 134 5.86 -12.95 -16.18
CA THR A 134 4.89 -13.63 -17.06
C THR A 134 3.95 -12.63 -17.72
N CYS A 135 3.44 -11.64 -16.97
CA CYS A 135 2.62 -10.58 -17.55
C CYS A 135 3.40 -9.72 -18.54
N ASN A 136 4.65 -9.37 -18.24
CA ASN A 136 5.48 -8.55 -19.11
C ASN A 136 5.78 -9.26 -20.45
N LYS A 137 5.91 -10.58 -20.45
CA LYS A 137 6.15 -11.39 -21.67
C LYS A 137 4.93 -11.59 -22.56
N MET A 138 3.72 -11.28 -22.06
CA MET A 138 2.52 -11.34 -22.91
C MET A 138 2.52 -10.20 -23.92
N ALA A 139 1.96 -10.43 -25.10
CA ALA A 139 1.85 -9.40 -26.13
C ALA A 139 1.10 -8.16 -25.60
N GLY A 140 1.72 -6.99 -25.69
CA GLY A 140 1.21 -5.72 -25.15
C GLY A 140 1.17 -5.66 -23.61
N GLY A 141 1.80 -6.61 -22.92
CA GLY A 141 1.75 -6.70 -21.46
C GLY A 141 2.95 -6.11 -20.72
N ASP A 142 4.00 -5.68 -21.40
CA ASP A 142 5.18 -5.08 -20.78
C ASP A 142 4.91 -3.63 -20.38
N TYR A 143 4.73 -3.40 -19.09
CA TYR A 143 4.54 -2.06 -18.53
C TYR A 143 5.85 -1.36 -18.15
N GLY A 144 6.98 -1.97 -18.47
CA GLY A 144 8.29 -1.45 -18.12
C GLY A 144 8.73 -1.73 -16.68
N VAL A 145 7.97 -2.52 -15.92
CA VAL A 145 8.38 -2.94 -14.58
C VAL A 145 9.51 -3.98 -14.70
N ARG A 146 10.57 -3.77 -13.92
CA ARG A 146 11.75 -4.64 -13.90
C ARG A 146 12.00 -5.15 -12.49
N ARG A 147 12.70 -6.29 -12.40
CA ARG A 147 13.09 -6.85 -11.11
C ARG A 147 14.06 -5.91 -10.40
N GLY A 148 13.72 -5.54 -9.19
CA GLY A 148 14.54 -4.78 -8.28
C GLY A 148 15.29 -5.68 -7.28
N ARG A 149 15.47 -5.17 -6.05
CA ARG A 149 16.18 -5.87 -4.97
C ARG A 149 15.23 -6.72 -4.12
N HIS A 150 15.82 -7.69 -3.44
CA HIS A 150 15.23 -8.37 -2.29
C HIS A 150 16.11 -8.12 -1.06
N THR A 151 15.52 -7.88 0.10
CA THR A 151 16.24 -7.75 1.37
C THR A 151 15.61 -8.63 2.45
N GLY A 152 16.44 -9.21 3.30
CA GLY A 152 16.04 -10.08 4.39
C GLY A 152 16.00 -11.57 4.02
N ALA A 153 15.39 -12.35 4.88
CA ALA A 153 15.36 -13.80 4.78
C ALA A 153 14.48 -14.30 3.64
N THR A 154 14.87 -15.42 3.05
CA THR A 154 14.16 -16.09 1.96
C THR A 154 13.36 -17.26 2.48
N VAL A 155 12.06 -17.30 2.14
CA VAL A 155 11.14 -18.39 2.45
C VAL A 155 10.82 -19.18 1.18
N LEU A 156 10.96 -20.49 1.22
CA LEU A 156 10.57 -21.37 0.11
C LEU A 156 9.09 -21.69 0.18
N ARG A 157 8.43 -21.70 -0.98
CA ARG A 157 6.99 -21.95 -1.09
C ARG A 157 6.62 -22.81 -2.29
N ASP A 158 5.51 -23.52 -2.11
CA ASP A 158 4.77 -24.19 -3.17
C ASP A 158 3.51 -23.37 -3.50
N ARG A 159 3.26 -23.15 -4.77
CA ARG A 159 2.07 -22.44 -5.25
C ARG A 159 1.61 -23.06 -6.57
N ASN A 160 0.39 -23.58 -6.54
CA ASN A 160 -0.25 -24.13 -7.73
C ASN A 160 -1.69 -23.59 -7.82
N GLN A 161 -1.92 -22.63 -8.69
CA GLN A 161 -3.20 -21.95 -8.83
C GLN A 161 -3.43 -21.54 -10.28
N GLU A 162 -4.61 -21.82 -10.81
CA GLU A 162 -4.98 -21.42 -12.16
C GLU A 162 -5.63 -20.04 -12.19
N ARG A 163 -5.28 -19.25 -13.21
CA ARG A 163 -5.90 -17.95 -13.54
C ARG A 163 -6.05 -17.01 -12.33
N LYS A 164 -4.97 -16.85 -11.58
CA LYS A 164 -4.95 -15.89 -10.47
C LYS A 164 -4.74 -14.48 -10.97
N GLU A 165 -5.51 -13.54 -10.42
CA GLU A 165 -5.27 -12.11 -10.61
C GLU A 165 -3.97 -11.72 -9.90
N VAL A 166 -3.06 -11.08 -10.65
CA VAL A 166 -1.68 -10.86 -10.18
C VAL A 166 -1.60 -9.92 -8.98
N LYS A 167 -2.33 -8.79 -9.00
CA LYS A 167 -2.32 -7.85 -7.85
C LYS A 167 -2.76 -8.57 -6.57
N SER A 168 -3.93 -9.20 -6.59
CA SER A 168 -4.46 -9.92 -5.42
C SER A 168 -3.57 -11.07 -4.98
N PHE A 169 -2.91 -11.76 -5.93
CA PHE A 169 -1.97 -12.82 -5.61
C PHE A 169 -0.72 -12.32 -4.88
N LEU A 170 -0.16 -11.19 -5.31
CA LEU A 170 0.98 -10.55 -4.63
C LEU A 170 0.60 -10.14 -3.20
N GLN A 171 -0.57 -9.52 -3.04
CA GLN A 171 -1.09 -9.12 -1.73
C GLN A 171 -1.36 -10.33 -0.81
N GLN A 172 -1.92 -11.43 -1.35
CA GLN A 172 -2.10 -12.66 -0.59
C GLN A 172 -0.76 -13.26 -0.13
N LEU A 173 0.29 -13.19 -0.97
CA LEU A 173 1.61 -13.68 -0.59
C LEU A 173 2.28 -12.84 0.50
N SER A 174 2.01 -11.54 0.58
CA SER A 174 2.53 -10.70 1.66
C SER A 174 1.84 -10.95 3.00
N GLN A 175 0.59 -11.40 2.99
CA GLN A 175 -0.25 -11.63 4.17
C GLN A 175 -0.13 -13.03 4.79
N VAL A 176 0.57 -13.97 4.15
CA VAL A 176 0.78 -15.31 4.74
C VAL A 176 1.84 -15.26 5.83
N SER A 177 1.84 -16.26 6.73
CA SER A 177 2.90 -16.41 7.73
C SER A 177 4.29 -16.33 7.08
N LYS A 178 5.16 -15.48 7.59
CA LYS A 178 6.47 -15.15 6.98
C LYS A 178 6.32 -14.69 5.51
N GLY A 179 5.27 -13.95 5.22
CA GLY A 179 5.10 -13.22 3.96
C GLY A 179 6.15 -12.12 3.85
N CYS A 180 6.46 -11.70 2.63
CA CYS A 180 7.35 -10.57 2.41
C CYS A 180 6.59 -9.37 1.87
N ASP A 181 7.00 -8.19 2.30
CA ASP A 181 6.50 -6.94 1.76
C ASP A 181 7.04 -6.69 0.35
N PHE A 182 6.37 -5.84 -0.39
CA PHE A 182 6.80 -5.47 -1.73
C PHE A 182 6.37 -4.04 -2.10
N GLU A 183 7.05 -3.48 -3.07
CA GLU A 183 6.67 -2.22 -3.71
C GLU A 183 7.05 -2.22 -5.20
N ILE A 184 6.43 -1.34 -5.97
CA ILE A 184 6.92 -0.95 -7.29
C ILE A 184 7.30 0.53 -7.19
N THR A 185 8.61 0.80 -7.28
CA THR A 185 9.15 2.16 -7.13
C THR A 185 8.71 3.08 -8.27
N PRO A 186 8.85 4.42 -8.12
CA PRO A 186 8.60 5.37 -9.20
C PRO A 186 9.42 5.11 -10.47
N ASP A 187 10.58 4.43 -10.35
CA ASP A 187 11.41 3.99 -11.48
C ASP A 187 11.02 2.62 -12.04
N LYS A 188 9.85 2.11 -11.63
CA LYS A 188 9.32 0.81 -12.05
C LYS A 188 10.18 -0.40 -11.66
N LEU A 189 10.86 -0.34 -10.51
CA LEU A 189 11.56 -1.48 -9.94
C LEU A 189 10.65 -2.20 -8.93
N PHE A 190 10.43 -3.50 -9.12
CA PHE A 190 9.71 -4.36 -8.19
C PHE A 190 10.67 -4.85 -7.12
N ASN A 191 10.61 -4.26 -5.94
CA ASN A 191 11.37 -4.64 -4.76
C ASN A 191 10.55 -5.54 -3.84
N THR A 192 11.22 -6.39 -3.10
CA THR A 192 10.64 -7.22 -2.04
C THR A 192 11.49 -7.14 -0.78
N TYR A 193 10.85 -7.24 0.38
CA TYR A 193 11.47 -7.08 1.70
C TYR A 193 10.93 -8.16 2.64
N GLU A 194 11.74 -8.67 3.54
CA GLU A 194 11.22 -9.48 4.66
C GLU A 194 10.26 -8.63 5.52
N ALA A 195 10.69 -7.40 5.84
CA ALA A 195 9.84 -6.35 6.39
C ALA A 195 10.29 -5.01 5.79
N GLN A 196 9.41 -4.35 5.06
CA GLN A 196 9.68 -3.01 4.50
C GLN A 196 9.79 -1.98 5.64
N GLY A 197 10.66 -0.96 5.44
CA GLY A 197 10.88 0.12 6.39
C GLY A 197 11.99 -0.19 7.41
N TYR A 198 12.16 0.73 8.36
CA TYR A 198 13.21 0.67 9.37
C TYR A 198 12.61 0.87 10.77
N TYR A 199 13.23 0.25 11.77
CA TYR A 199 12.96 0.59 13.16
C TYR A 199 13.57 1.95 13.48
N ARG A 200 12.75 2.91 13.91
CA ARG A 200 13.12 4.30 14.13
C ARG A 200 12.85 4.71 15.58
N PRO A 201 13.68 4.25 16.53
CA PRO A 201 13.53 4.63 17.94
C PRO A 201 13.78 6.11 18.21
N ASP A 202 14.48 6.78 17.30
CA ASP A 202 14.72 8.22 17.27
C ASP A 202 13.48 9.05 16.89
N MET A 203 12.48 8.41 16.26
CA MET A 203 11.29 9.08 15.74
C MET A 203 10.11 8.87 16.67
N ARG A 204 9.68 9.95 17.30
CA ARG A 204 8.62 9.96 18.30
C ARG A 204 7.63 11.06 18.02
N LEU A 205 6.35 10.74 17.99
CA LEU A 205 5.26 11.70 17.83
C LEU A 205 4.33 11.63 19.03
N GLU A 206 4.09 12.76 19.67
CA GLU A 206 3.25 12.87 20.86
C GLU A 206 2.08 13.84 20.67
N TYR A 207 0.95 13.49 21.25
CA TYR A 207 -0.20 14.38 21.39
C TYR A 207 -0.36 14.79 22.86
N PRO A 208 -0.55 16.08 23.20
CA PRO A 208 -0.43 17.22 22.29
C PRO A 208 1.06 17.55 22.02
N GLY A 209 1.33 18.13 20.85
CA GLY A 209 2.67 18.59 20.45
C GLY A 209 2.91 18.33 18.97
N ASP A 210 3.36 17.11 18.62
CA ASP A 210 3.69 16.75 17.25
C ASP A 210 2.47 16.30 16.43
N ILE A 211 1.40 15.89 17.10
CA ILE A 211 0.16 15.41 16.51
C ILE A 211 -0.89 16.50 16.60
N ALA A 212 -1.36 16.98 15.42
CA ALA A 212 -2.41 18.00 15.30
C ALA A 212 -3.79 17.43 15.65
N SER A 213 -4.08 16.25 15.12
CA SER A 213 -5.32 15.53 15.39
C SER A 213 -5.11 14.02 15.26
N PHE A 214 -5.98 13.28 15.89
CA PHE A 214 -6.02 11.82 15.76
C PHE A 214 -7.46 11.33 15.74
N SER A 215 -7.65 10.15 15.15
CA SER A 215 -8.87 9.35 15.30
C SER A 215 -8.48 7.90 15.51
N PHE A 216 -9.26 7.15 16.27
CA PHE A 216 -9.18 5.70 16.31
C PHE A 216 -10.54 5.14 16.65
N ASP A 217 -10.79 3.96 16.12
CA ASP A 217 -11.99 3.20 16.40
C ASP A 217 -11.60 1.91 17.11
N ARG A 218 -12.39 1.53 18.11
CA ARG A 218 -12.32 0.22 18.72
C ARG A 218 -13.55 -0.56 18.29
N SER A 219 -13.38 -1.57 17.45
CA SER A 219 -14.47 -2.34 16.89
C SER A 219 -14.27 -3.84 17.12
N VAL A 220 -15.35 -4.53 17.34
CA VAL A 220 -15.41 -5.99 17.40
C VAL A 220 -16.02 -6.62 16.14
N GLU A 221 -16.31 -5.83 15.11
CA GLU A 221 -16.96 -6.30 13.88
C GLU A 221 -16.15 -7.39 13.15
N ASN A 222 -14.83 -7.22 13.13
CA ASN A 222 -13.90 -8.14 12.47
C ASN A 222 -13.20 -9.10 13.45
N VAL A 223 -13.60 -9.10 14.72
CA VAL A 223 -13.01 -9.99 15.71
C VAL A 223 -13.51 -11.41 15.53
N ALA A 224 -12.56 -12.35 15.54
CA ALA A 224 -12.82 -13.78 15.62
C ALA A 224 -11.82 -14.44 16.57
N ASN A 225 -12.33 -14.94 17.69
CA ASN A 225 -11.53 -15.67 18.69
C ASN A 225 -11.73 -17.19 18.62
N VAL A 226 -12.42 -17.64 17.56
CA VAL A 226 -12.49 -19.03 17.11
C VAL A 226 -12.38 -19.03 15.60
N VAL A 227 -11.40 -19.73 15.05
CA VAL A 227 -11.19 -19.85 13.60
C VAL A 227 -11.33 -21.32 13.20
N TYR A 228 -12.25 -21.59 12.28
CA TYR A 228 -12.38 -22.87 11.60
C TYR A 228 -11.58 -22.80 10.29
N GLY A 229 -10.50 -23.56 10.22
CA GLY A 229 -9.72 -23.72 8.99
C GLY A 229 -10.34 -24.85 8.14
N ILE A 230 -10.68 -24.55 6.89
CA ILE A 230 -11.19 -25.51 5.90
C ILE A 230 -10.15 -25.68 4.80
N GLY A 231 -9.63 -26.89 4.66
CA GLY A 231 -8.63 -27.27 3.66
C GLY A 231 -9.23 -27.84 2.38
N SER A 232 -8.46 -28.71 1.71
CA SER A 232 -8.87 -29.44 0.52
C SER A 232 -9.95 -30.46 0.82
N GLY A 233 -10.85 -30.70 -0.12
CA GLY A 233 -12.01 -31.59 -0.03
C GLY A 233 -13.32 -30.81 -0.10
N ASN A 234 -14.44 -31.54 -0.01
CA ASN A 234 -15.78 -30.96 -0.03
C ASN A 234 -16.61 -31.47 1.15
N GLY A 235 -17.35 -30.57 1.79
CA GLY A 235 -18.25 -30.92 2.87
C GLY A 235 -17.51 -31.59 4.06
N GLU A 236 -17.99 -32.74 4.50
CA GLU A 236 -17.42 -33.49 5.64
C GLU A 236 -16.05 -34.13 5.30
N ASP A 237 -15.75 -34.36 4.03
CA ASP A 237 -14.48 -34.94 3.58
C ASP A 237 -13.35 -33.88 3.47
N ALA A 238 -13.66 -32.64 3.69
CA ALA A 238 -12.64 -31.60 3.70
C ALA A 238 -11.74 -31.71 4.94
N VAL A 239 -10.44 -31.45 4.76
CA VAL A 239 -9.52 -31.33 5.88
C VAL A 239 -9.96 -30.12 6.72
N GLN A 240 -10.21 -30.32 8.01
CA GLN A 240 -10.72 -29.28 8.91
C GLN A 240 -9.89 -29.16 10.17
N THR A 241 -9.76 -27.95 10.67
CA THR A 241 -9.15 -27.65 11.97
C THR A 241 -9.93 -26.55 12.68
N LYS A 242 -9.81 -26.51 14.00
CA LYS A 242 -10.35 -25.45 14.84
C LYS A 242 -9.27 -24.96 15.77
N VAL A 243 -9.09 -23.65 15.84
CA VAL A 243 -8.22 -22.96 16.79
C VAL A 243 -9.01 -21.89 17.53
N GLU A 244 -8.72 -21.67 18.82
CA GLU A 244 -9.46 -20.72 19.63
C GLU A 244 -8.60 -20.09 20.73
N ASP A 245 -8.98 -18.87 21.15
CA ASP A 245 -8.37 -18.14 22.26
C ASP A 245 -9.40 -17.94 23.38
N ALA A 246 -9.23 -18.71 24.48
CA ALA A 246 -10.15 -18.67 25.61
C ALA A 246 -10.11 -17.35 26.38
N THR A 247 -8.96 -16.66 26.39
CA THR A 247 -8.81 -15.37 27.07
C THR A 247 -9.63 -14.29 26.37
N SER A 248 -9.51 -14.22 25.06
CA SER A 248 -10.35 -13.32 24.25
C SER A 248 -11.84 -13.63 24.40
N GLN A 249 -12.24 -14.92 24.38
CA GLN A 249 -13.64 -15.32 24.57
C GLN A 249 -14.21 -14.86 25.94
N GLN A 250 -13.39 -14.91 26.99
CA GLN A 250 -13.81 -14.41 28.31
C GLN A 250 -13.96 -12.88 28.32
N ALA A 251 -13.12 -12.16 27.58
CA ALA A 251 -13.14 -10.71 27.54
C ALA A 251 -14.29 -10.14 26.69
N ILE A 252 -14.61 -10.75 25.54
CA ILE A 252 -15.51 -10.17 24.53
C ILE A 252 -16.54 -11.13 23.94
N TYR A 253 -16.77 -12.25 24.56
CA TYR A 253 -17.60 -13.36 24.07
C TYR A 253 -17.04 -14.09 22.85
N ARG A 254 -17.60 -15.26 22.55
CA ARG A 254 -17.25 -16.11 21.42
C ARG A 254 -17.66 -15.45 20.10
N ARG A 255 -16.69 -15.34 19.17
CA ARG A 255 -16.84 -14.84 17.79
C ARG A 255 -16.12 -15.77 16.84
N GLU A 256 -16.76 -16.15 15.76
CA GLU A 256 -16.30 -17.22 14.90
C GLU A 256 -16.02 -16.74 13.49
N MET A 257 -15.01 -17.34 12.86
CA MET A 257 -14.65 -17.09 11.47
C MET A 257 -14.30 -18.41 10.77
N ILE A 258 -14.61 -18.50 9.49
CA ILE A 258 -14.17 -19.59 8.62
C ILE A 258 -13.04 -19.07 7.73
N ALA A 259 -11.89 -19.75 7.78
CA ALA A 259 -10.75 -19.48 6.92
C ALA A 259 -10.55 -20.63 5.93
N SER A 260 -10.82 -20.40 4.64
CA SER A 260 -10.80 -21.43 3.60
C SER A 260 -9.46 -21.46 2.84
N TYR A 261 -8.84 -22.65 2.79
CA TYR A 261 -7.55 -22.92 2.14
C TYR A 261 -7.67 -24.17 1.25
N ASN A 262 -8.47 -24.09 0.20
CA ASN A 262 -8.90 -25.22 -0.64
C ASN A 262 -7.76 -26.05 -1.26
N SER A 263 -6.52 -25.55 -1.25
CA SER A 263 -5.34 -26.26 -1.76
C SER A 263 -4.50 -26.94 -0.66
N VAL A 264 -4.88 -26.79 0.62
CA VAL A 264 -4.13 -27.36 1.74
C VAL A 264 -4.68 -28.74 2.08
N THR A 265 -3.85 -29.77 1.91
CA THR A 265 -4.17 -31.17 2.20
C THR A 265 -3.67 -31.63 3.56
N GLU A 266 -2.69 -30.92 4.13
CA GLU A 266 -2.03 -31.28 5.39
C GLU A 266 -2.63 -30.52 6.58
N ILE A 267 -3.13 -31.27 7.58
CA ILE A 267 -3.77 -30.70 8.78
C ILE A 267 -2.83 -29.78 9.57
N GLY A 268 -1.52 -30.09 9.62
CA GLY A 268 -0.53 -29.27 10.31
C GLY A 268 -0.37 -27.90 9.67
N THR A 269 -0.31 -27.84 8.34
CA THR A 269 -0.26 -26.59 7.57
C THR A 269 -1.56 -25.80 7.74
N LEU A 270 -2.71 -26.48 7.70
CA LEU A 270 -4.01 -25.85 7.89
C LEU A 270 -4.12 -25.22 9.28
N THR A 271 -3.66 -25.94 10.31
CA THR A 271 -3.68 -25.44 11.69
C THR A 271 -2.76 -24.24 11.87
N GLN A 272 -1.58 -24.23 11.29
CA GLN A 272 -0.69 -23.05 11.29
C GLN A 272 -1.33 -21.82 10.63
N ASN A 273 -1.98 -22.02 9.48
CA ASN A 273 -2.69 -20.94 8.80
C ASN A 273 -3.86 -20.40 9.62
N ALA A 274 -4.67 -21.29 10.22
CA ALA A 274 -5.79 -20.89 11.08
C ALA A 274 -5.30 -20.18 12.36
N THR A 275 -4.17 -20.63 12.95
CA THR A 275 -3.55 -19.97 14.11
C THR A 275 -3.06 -18.56 13.77
N ALA A 276 -2.49 -18.37 12.58
CA ALA A 276 -2.09 -17.03 12.13
C ALA A 276 -3.31 -16.11 12.01
N VAL A 277 -4.42 -16.58 11.42
CA VAL A 277 -5.66 -15.80 11.35
C VAL A 277 -6.18 -15.47 12.74
N LEU A 278 -6.22 -16.46 13.65
CA LEU A 278 -6.65 -16.23 15.03
C LEU A 278 -5.81 -15.17 15.74
N HIS A 279 -4.49 -15.20 15.57
CA HIS A 279 -3.59 -14.23 16.19
C HIS A 279 -3.93 -12.79 15.81
N TYR A 280 -4.27 -12.54 14.55
CA TYR A 280 -4.63 -11.21 14.05
C TYR A 280 -6.09 -10.80 14.24
N SER A 281 -6.98 -11.75 14.53
CA SER A 281 -8.43 -11.47 14.62
C SER A 281 -9.01 -11.58 16.02
N LYS A 282 -8.28 -12.11 17.01
CA LYS A 282 -8.83 -12.46 18.33
C LYS A 282 -9.19 -11.29 19.24
N ASP A 283 -8.57 -10.13 19.02
CA ASP A 283 -8.74 -8.95 19.85
C ASP A 283 -9.28 -7.78 19.03
N PRO A 284 -10.01 -6.83 19.66
CA PRO A 284 -10.40 -5.59 18.99
C PRO A 284 -9.17 -4.79 18.55
N ILE A 285 -9.14 -4.41 17.28
CA ILE A 285 -8.07 -3.60 16.74
C ILE A 285 -8.29 -2.14 17.15
N GLU A 286 -7.25 -1.50 17.66
CA GLU A 286 -7.20 -0.09 18.02
C GLU A 286 -6.00 0.56 17.35
N LEU A 287 -6.15 0.94 16.08
CA LEU A 287 -5.09 1.61 15.35
C LEU A 287 -5.43 3.08 15.18
N PRO A 288 -4.56 4.00 15.65
CA PRO A 288 -4.79 5.41 15.42
C PRO A 288 -4.53 5.78 13.95
N SER A 289 -5.31 6.72 13.45
CA SER A 289 -4.95 7.58 12.32
C SER A 289 -4.56 8.92 12.91
N ILE A 290 -3.41 9.44 12.55
CA ILE A 290 -2.91 10.71 13.09
C ILE A 290 -2.63 11.71 11.96
N THR A 291 -3.01 12.97 12.18
CA THR A 291 -2.53 14.10 11.38
C THR A 291 -1.38 14.74 12.12
N VAL A 292 -0.25 14.87 11.46
CA VAL A 292 0.99 15.40 12.06
C VAL A 292 0.99 16.93 11.99
N GLU A 293 1.44 17.59 13.06
CA GLU A 293 1.67 19.05 13.06
C GLU A 293 2.70 19.43 12.00
N ASN A 294 2.49 20.61 11.43
CA ASN A 294 3.32 21.09 10.34
C ASN A 294 4.78 21.27 10.80
N GLY A 295 5.68 20.53 10.17
CA GLY A 295 7.11 20.54 10.49
C GLY A 295 7.55 19.56 11.59
N ALA A 296 6.62 18.84 12.22
CA ALA A 296 6.98 17.83 13.24
C ALA A 296 7.55 16.54 12.62
N LEU A 297 7.33 16.30 11.32
CA LEU A 297 7.84 15.14 10.60
C LEU A 297 8.49 15.55 9.28
N ASP A 298 9.73 15.13 9.05
CA ASP A 298 10.36 15.25 7.72
C ASP A 298 10.07 14.01 6.87
N LEU A 299 9.23 14.18 5.85
CA LEU A 299 8.90 13.12 4.89
C LEU A 299 10.11 12.67 4.03
N SER A 300 11.27 13.31 4.15
CA SER A 300 12.51 12.83 3.51
C SER A 300 13.15 11.69 4.26
N ASP A 301 12.82 11.53 5.55
CA ASP A 301 13.44 10.60 6.48
C ASP A 301 12.50 9.48 6.94
N VAL A 302 11.21 9.55 6.57
CA VAL A 302 10.22 8.54 6.94
C VAL A 302 9.56 7.93 5.71
N GLY A 303 9.32 6.63 5.78
CA GLY A 303 8.68 5.85 4.72
C GLY A 303 7.58 4.94 5.23
N VAL A 304 6.79 4.42 4.30
CA VAL A 304 5.83 3.35 4.58
C VAL A 304 6.60 2.12 5.05
N GLY A 305 6.10 1.49 6.11
CA GLY A 305 6.73 0.35 6.75
C GLY A 305 7.67 0.71 7.90
N ASP A 306 8.06 1.99 8.06
CA ASP A 306 8.87 2.41 9.22
C ASP A 306 8.09 2.21 10.52
N THR A 307 8.80 1.78 11.55
CA THR A 307 8.27 1.58 12.89
C THR A 307 8.69 2.74 13.78
N ILE A 308 7.73 3.57 14.18
CA ILE A 308 7.94 4.80 14.97
C ILE A 308 7.17 4.73 16.28
N TYR A 309 7.56 5.58 17.24
CA TYR A 309 6.89 5.64 18.54
C TYR A 309 5.76 6.67 18.53
N ILE A 310 4.57 6.26 18.97
CA ILE A 310 3.38 7.10 19.10
C ILE A 310 2.92 7.13 20.54
N LYS A 311 2.60 8.33 21.05
CA LYS A 311 2.01 8.51 22.35
C LYS A 311 0.85 9.49 22.32
N LEU A 312 -0.32 9.06 22.80
CA LEU A 312 -1.47 9.93 23.00
C LEU A 312 -1.64 10.23 24.49
N ASN A 313 -1.40 11.48 24.86
CA ASN A 313 -1.56 11.97 26.22
C ASN A 313 -2.89 12.74 26.38
N GLY A 314 -3.27 13.06 27.62
CA GLY A 314 -4.39 13.98 27.91
C GLY A 314 -5.56 13.33 28.63
N ASN A 315 -6.00 12.16 28.17
CA ASN A 315 -7.11 11.44 28.79
C ASN A 315 -6.70 10.03 29.23
N LYS A 316 -7.23 9.57 30.38
CA LYS A 316 -6.95 8.21 30.89
C LYS A 316 -7.34 7.12 29.87
N SER A 317 -8.38 7.36 29.08
CA SER A 317 -8.83 6.43 28.03
C SER A 317 -7.87 6.32 26.84
N LEU A 318 -6.89 7.21 26.71
CA LEU A 318 -5.92 7.23 25.62
C LEU A 318 -4.54 6.70 26.03
N GLN A 319 -4.30 6.52 27.34
CA GLN A 319 -2.98 6.15 27.88
C GLN A 319 -2.47 4.78 27.41
N HIS A 320 -3.32 3.97 26.80
CA HIS A 320 -2.92 2.69 26.22
C HIS A 320 -2.27 2.84 24.84
N ILE A 321 -2.42 4.00 24.17
CA ILE A 321 -1.70 4.29 22.91
C ILE A 321 -0.38 4.97 23.30
N ASP A 322 0.57 4.13 23.68
CA ASP A 322 1.91 4.50 24.15
C ASP A 322 2.88 3.37 23.76
N GLY A 323 3.42 3.43 22.53
CA GLY A 323 4.26 2.36 22.01
C GLY A 323 4.71 2.56 20.57
N TYR A 324 5.36 1.53 20.03
CA TYR A 324 5.80 1.50 18.66
C TYR A 324 4.68 1.00 17.74
N TYR A 325 4.52 1.70 16.61
CA TYR A 325 3.56 1.38 15.57
C TYR A 325 4.23 1.43 14.21
N ARG A 326 3.88 0.49 13.35
CA ARG A 326 4.38 0.43 11.99
C ARG A 326 3.49 1.21 11.05
N ILE A 327 4.07 2.10 10.25
CA ILE A 327 3.33 2.92 9.28
C ILE A 327 2.79 2.05 8.15
N GLU A 328 1.48 1.95 8.04
CA GLU A 328 0.78 1.26 6.95
C GLU A 328 0.60 2.18 5.75
N SER A 329 0.21 3.44 5.98
CA SER A 329 0.10 4.41 4.89
C SER A 329 0.52 5.81 5.31
N ILE A 330 0.98 6.56 4.31
CA ILE A 330 1.29 8.00 4.38
C ILE A 330 0.42 8.68 3.35
N SER A 331 -0.46 9.59 3.77
CA SER A 331 -1.29 10.42 2.89
C SER A 331 -0.91 11.88 3.08
N VAL A 332 -0.68 12.58 1.98
CA VAL A 332 -0.26 13.98 2.00
C VAL A 332 -1.16 14.81 1.09
N SER A 333 -1.73 15.87 1.67
CA SER A 333 -2.39 16.93 0.93
C SER A 333 -1.43 18.09 0.78
N VAL A 334 -1.29 18.60 -0.45
CA VAL A 334 -0.38 19.68 -0.78
C VAL A 334 -1.18 20.85 -1.32
N ASP A 335 -1.04 22.02 -0.72
CA ASP A 335 -1.66 23.22 -1.23
C ASP A 335 -0.87 23.84 -2.40
N ASN A 336 -1.42 24.90 -3.00
CA ASN A 336 -0.82 25.59 -4.16
C ASN A 336 0.53 26.26 -3.83
N ASN A 337 0.87 26.41 -2.54
CA ASN A 337 2.13 26.99 -2.08
C ASN A 337 3.15 25.93 -1.68
N GLY A 338 2.79 24.64 -1.74
CA GLY A 338 3.63 23.52 -1.30
C GLY A 338 3.62 23.27 0.21
N TRP A 339 2.60 23.76 0.94
CA TRP A 339 2.36 23.36 2.32
C TRP A 339 1.75 21.96 2.37
N GLU A 340 2.23 21.16 3.31
CA GLU A 340 1.87 19.75 3.45
C GLU A 340 1.01 19.54 4.69
N SER A 341 -0.07 18.77 4.55
CA SER A 341 -0.77 18.14 5.66
C SER A 341 -0.56 16.65 5.55
N VAL A 342 0.03 16.05 6.58
CA VAL A 342 0.47 14.64 6.58
C VAL A 342 -0.42 13.84 7.50
N GLU A 343 -1.02 12.77 6.97
CA GLU A 343 -1.79 11.79 7.72
C GLU A 343 -1.06 10.44 7.68
N LEU A 344 -0.92 9.80 8.83
CA LEU A 344 -0.34 8.47 8.97
C LEU A 344 -1.39 7.49 9.50
N THR A 345 -1.44 6.30 8.91
CA THR A 345 -2.17 5.15 9.46
C THR A 345 -1.18 4.03 9.79
N PHE A 346 -1.54 3.17 10.70
CA PHE A 346 -0.65 2.16 11.26
C PHE A 346 -1.22 0.77 11.05
N ASP A 347 -0.34 -0.23 11.12
CA ASP A 347 -0.64 -1.64 10.94
C ASP A 347 -0.73 -2.36 12.30
N ASP A 348 -1.63 -3.34 12.40
CA ASP A 348 -1.79 -4.21 13.55
C ASP A 348 -1.01 -5.52 13.35
N ILE A 349 0.29 -5.43 13.55
CA ILE A 349 1.20 -6.58 13.45
C ILE A 349 1.93 -6.78 14.77
N ASP A 350 2.43 -8.00 15.01
CA ASP A 350 3.38 -8.23 16.10
C ASP A 350 4.62 -7.35 15.91
N ILE A 351 4.58 -6.20 16.58
CA ILE A 351 5.59 -5.17 16.42
C ILE A 351 7.00 -5.65 16.80
N ASN A 352 7.12 -6.60 17.72
CA ASN A 352 8.42 -7.14 18.14
C ASN A 352 9.01 -8.03 17.05
N ASP A 353 8.19 -8.83 16.36
CA ASP A 353 8.64 -9.62 15.19
C ASP A 353 9.10 -8.69 14.06
N ILE A 354 8.39 -7.59 13.81
CA ILE A 354 8.77 -6.61 12.79
C ILE A 354 10.05 -5.88 13.14
N ILE A 355 10.20 -5.39 14.38
CA ILE A 355 11.41 -4.72 14.84
C ILE A 355 12.62 -5.62 14.67
N SER A 356 12.52 -6.90 15.10
CA SER A 356 13.63 -7.85 14.95
C SER A 356 14.07 -8.06 13.51
N LYS A 357 13.15 -8.02 12.55
CA LYS A 357 13.45 -8.12 11.12
C LYS A 357 14.03 -6.83 10.53
N GLN A 358 13.60 -5.68 11.04
CA GLN A 358 14.11 -4.38 10.60
C GLN A 358 15.51 -4.08 11.16
N GLU A 359 15.84 -4.56 12.35
CA GLU A 359 17.19 -4.45 12.95
C GLU A 359 18.20 -5.39 12.31
N ALA A 360 17.76 -6.47 11.65
CA ALA A 360 18.61 -7.44 10.99
C ALA A 360 19.10 -7.03 9.59
N VAL A 361 18.62 -5.93 9.06
CA VAL A 361 18.93 -5.36 7.73
C VAL A 361 19.92 -4.23 7.85
#